data_b341dc482e51662dee7eebba248ee164
#
_entry.id   b341dc482e51662dee7eebba248ee164
#
_cell.length_a   1.000
_cell.length_b   1.000
_cell.length_c   1.000
_cell.angle_alpha   90.00
_cell.angle_beta   90.00
_cell.angle_gamma   90.00
#
_symmetry.space_group_name_H-M   'P 1'
#
loop_
_entity.id
_entity.type
_entity.pdbx_description
1 polymer ?
#
loop_
_entity_poly.entity_id
_entity_poly.type
_entity_poly.pdbx_seq_one_letter_code
_entity_poly.pdbx_strand_id
1 'polypeptide(L)'
;AIALRHLREKNYYRLSAYSLTLRSYNPCSGEDHFHAGASFDDIVELYDFDEQFRSVVLSACTIVETNLKAYVAYYHSQKYGPTGYLNNKNFEVPWNHAKLLNALSKSLHLRKDEPFVLHHHNDLNDIYPVWVIVEVLSFDQISMMYKNLLSTDRAAIAREFYGIPSRKYIENWTHCAVVARNIAAHGARFYHRPRINPPAKLPKSINDYGTKPFGFIYAIYHLLPTSSRTQFVTNIQECFD
;
A
#
# COMPACT_ATOMS: atom_id res chain seq x y z
N ALA A 1 28.52 -22.06 -11.37
CA ALA A 1 28.72 -21.62 -9.95
C ALA A 1 27.72 -20.54 -9.55
N ILE A 2 27.52 -19.48 -10.37
CA ILE A 2 26.64 -18.32 -10.08
C ILE A 2 25.16 -18.75 -10.01
N ALA A 3 24.64 -19.45 -11.01
CA ALA A 3 23.25 -19.91 -11.06
C ALA A 3 22.87 -20.78 -9.83
N LEU A 4 23.76 -21.70 -9.40
CA LEU A 4 23.53 -22.53 -8.23
C LEU A 4 23.44 -21.70 -6.94
N ARG A 5 24.22 -20.61 -6.82
CA ARG A 5 24.11 -19.69 -5.68
C ARG A 5 22.76 -19.02 -5.65
N HIS A 6 22.31 -18.41 -6.77
CA HIS A 6 21.02 -17.75 -6.87
C HIS A 6 19.87 -18.71 -6.59
N LEU A 7 19.92 -19.95 -7.10
CA LEU A 7 18.89 -20.95 -6.85
C LEU A 7 18.81 -21.38 -5.37
N ARG A 8 19.93 -21.39 -4.66
CA ARG A 8 19.96 -21.67 -3.21
C ARG A 8 19.41 -20.51 -2.37
N GLU A 9 19.74 -19.26 -2.75
CA GLU A 9 19.36 -18.05 -2.00
C GLU A 9 17.93 -17.59 -2.29
N LYS A 10 17.49 -17.68 -3.55
CA LYS A 10 16.24 -17.08 -4.03
C LYS A 10 15.10 -18.07 -4.28
N ASN A 11 15.32 -19.37 -4.19
CA ASN A 11 14.39 -20.45 -4.55
C ASN A 11 14.04 -20.48 -6.05
N TYR A 12 14.11 -21.68 -6.66
CA TYR A 12 13.81 -21.91 -8.07
C TYR A 12 12.41 -21.39 -8.49
N TYR A 13 11.37 -21.70 -7.67
CA TYR A 13 10.01 -21.32 -8.02
C TYR A 13 9.82 -19.81 -8.10
N ARG A 14 10.54 -19.04 -7.27
CA ARG A 14 10.51 -17.58 -7.29
C ARG A 14 11.16 -17.02 -8.56
N LEU A 15 12.33 -17.53 -8.95
CA LEU A 15 13.05 -17.10 -10.15
C LEU A 15 12.35 -17.52 -11.44
N SER A 16 11.75 -18.73 -11.49
CA SER A 16 11.10 -19.23 -12.69
C SER A 16 9.95 -18.34 -13.18
N ALA A 17 9.31 -17.58 -12.29
CA ALA A 17 8.26 -16.64 -12.66
C ALA A 17 8.77 -15.45 -13.53
N TYR A 18 10.06 -15.11 -13.44
CA TYR A 18 10.67 -14.06 -14.27
C TYR A 18 11.08 -14.56 -15.64
N SER A 19 11.24 -15.87 -15.82
CA SER A 19 11.52 -16.47 -17.13
C SER A 19 10.33 -16.45 -18.09
N LEU A 20 9.12 -16.16 -17.61
CA LEU A 20 7.92 -16.20 -18.45
C LEU A 20 7.92 -15.23 -19.63
N THR A 21 8.63 -14.12 -19.53
CA THR A 21 8.79 -13.12 -20.61
C THR A 21 9.93 -13.45 -21.56
N LEU A 22 10.79 -14.39 -21.18
CA LEU A 22 11.91 -14.87 -21.98
C LEU A 22 11.57 -16.16 -22.76
N ARG A 23 10.32 -16.60 -22.69
CA ARG A 23 9.83 -17.83 -23.34
C ARG A 23 8.65 -17.55 -24.24
N SER A 24 8.53 -18.34 -25.29
CA SER A 24 7.34 -18.43 -26.12
C SER A 24 6.84 -19.87 -26.17
N TYR A 25 5.53 -20.02 -26.14
CA TYR A 25 4.87 -21.31 -26.32
C TYR A 25 4.90 -21.70 -27.78
N ASN A 26 5.39 -22.91 -28.09
CA ASN A 26 5.33 -23.47 -29.44
C ASN A 26 4.12 -24.42 -29.54
N PRO A 27 3.06 -24.06 -30.27
CA PRO A 27 1.87 -24.89 -30.38
C PRO A 27 2.13 -26.19 -31.16
N CYS A 28 3.20 -26.29 -31.95
CA CYS A 28 3.54 -27.48 -32.70
C CYS A 28 4.23 -28.57 -31.86
N SER A 29 5.06 -28.15 -30.87
CA SER A 29 5.73 -29.09 -29.95
C SER A 29 4.99 -29.27 -28.63
N GLY A 30 4.06 -28.38 -28.30
CA GLY A 30 3.40 -28.35 -27.00
C GLY A 30 4.33 -27.88 -25.85
N GLU A 31 5.48 -27.31 -26.14
CA GLU A 31 6.50 -26.95 -25.18
C GLU A 31 6.82 -25.44 -25.21
N ASP A 32 7.28 -24.94 -24.07
CA ASP A 32 7.84 -23.59 -23.95
C ASP A 32 9.33 -23.61 -24.36
N HIS A 33 9.70 -22.71 -25.27
CA HIS A 33 11.09 -22.51 -25.66
C HIS A 33 11.56 -21.12 -25.25
N PHE A 34 12.78 -21.04 -24.73
CA PHE A 34 13.42 -19.75 -24.48
C PHE A 34 13.75 -19.04 -25.80
N HIS A 35 13.63 -17.72 -25.81
CA HIS A 35 14.04 -16.89 -26.93
C HIS A 35 15.54 -17.09 -27.19
N ALA A 36 15.96 -16.98 -28.47
CA ALA A 36 17.37 -17.07 -28.83
C ALA A 36 18.18 -16.01 -28.07
N GLY A 37 19.25 -16.45 -27.41
CA GLY A 37 20.11 -15.57 -26.60
C GLY A 37 19.66 -15.37 -25.16
N ALA A 38 18.45 -15.83 -24.76
CA ALA A 38 18.01 -15.74 -23.37
C ALA A 38 18.93 -16.56 -22.44
N SER A 39 19.34 -15.94 -21.36
CA SER A 39 20.26 -16.50 -20.38
C SER A 39 19.66 -16.57 -18.98
N PHE A 40 20.33 -17.26 -18.07
CA PHE A 40 19.95 -17.25 -16.66
C PHE A 40 20.21 -15.86 -16.01
N ASP A 41 21.20 -15.12 -16.51
CA ASP A 41 21.53 -13.79 -16.01
C ASP A 41 20.39 -12.81 -16.30
N ASP A 42 19.71 -12.90 -17.46
CA ASP A 42 18.52 -12.09 -17.75
C ASP A 42 17.38 -12.32 -16.72
N ILE A 43 17.23 -13.56 -16.25
CA ILE A 43 16.24 -13.88 -15.18
C ILE A 43 16.65 -13.21 -13.87
N VAL A 44 17.92 -13.18 -13.54
CA VAL A 44 18.45 -12.54 -12.33
C VAL A 44 18.28 -11.03 -12.41
N GLU A 45 18.62 -10.42 -13.54
CA GLU A 45 18.45 -8.98 -13.76
C GLU A 45 16.99 -8.54 -13.62
N LEU A 46 16.04 -9.30 -14.20
CA LEU A 46 14.61 -9.03 -14.03
C LEU A 46 14.14 -9.19 -12.58
N TYR A 47 14.71 -10.16 -11.86
CA TYR A 47 14.41 -10.35 -10.44
C TYR A 47 14.93 -9.16 -9.62
N ASP A 48 16.19 -8.75 -9.84
CA ASP A 48 16.85 -7.67 -9.10
C ASP A 48 16.18 -6.33 -9.40
N PHE A 49 15.81 -6.06 -10.67
CA PHE A 49 14.95 -4.93 -11.04
C PHE A 49 13.64 -4.91 -10.20
N ASP A 50 12.90 -6.02 -10.16
CA ASP A 50 11.62 -6.08 -9.45
C ASP A 50 11.82 -5.99 -7.91
N GLU A 51 12.96 -6.43 -7.38
CA GLU A 51 13.33 -6.27 -5.97
C GLU A 51 13.58 -4.80 -5.62
N GLN A 52 14.33 -4.07 -6.45
CA GLN A 52 14.53 -2.63 -6.30
C GLN A 52 13.20 -1.87 -6.41
N PHE A 53 12.40 -2.19 -7.42
CA PHE A 53 11.09 -1.58 -7.62
C PHE A 53 10.17 -1.79 -6.41
N ARG A 54 10.12 -3.00 -5.84
CA ARG A 54 9.37 -3.29 -4.59
C ARG A 54 9.86 -2.45 -3.42
N SER A 55 11.18 -2.26 -3.29
CA SER A 55 11.77 -1.45 -2.23
C SER A 55 11.32 0.01 -2.32
N VAL A 56 11.35 0.60 -3.51
CA VAL A 56 10.88 1.97 -3.76
C VAL A 56 9.38 2.11 -3.44
N VAL A 57 8.57 1.15 -3.90
CA VAL A 57 7.12 1.13 -3.61
C VAL A 57 6.86 1.01 -2.11
N LEU A 58 7.56 0.14 -1.41
CA LEU A 58 7.39 -0.07 0.03
C LEU A 58 7.73 1.19 0.83
N SER A 59 8.86 1.83 0.50
CA SER A 59 9.27 3.10 1.11
C SER A 59 8.22 4.20 0.92
N ALA A 60 7.73 4.37 -0.32
CA ALA A 60 6.69 5.35 -0.62
C ALA A 60 5.38 5.06 0.13
N CYS A 61 4.97 3.79 0.21
CA CYS A 61 3.77 3.38 0.94
C CYS A 61 3.88 3.65 2.45
N THR A 62 5.08 3.55 3.03
CA THR A 62 5.32 3.92 4.44
C THR A 62 5.04 5.40 4.68
N ILE A 63 5.49 6.28 3.77
CA ILE A 63 5.20 7.72 3.85
C ILE A 63 3.67 7.96 3.72
N VAL A 64 3.02 7.31 2.76
CA VAL A 64 1.57 7.42 2.55
C VAL A 64 0.78 6.97 3.78
N GLU A 65 1.16 5.84 4.40
CA GLU A 65 0.53 5.32 5.62
C GLU A 65 0.65 6.33 6.77
N THR A 66 1.87 6.82 7.04
CA THR A 66 2.15 7.79 8.11
C THR A 66 1.33 9.06 7.92
N ASN A 67 1.30 9.61 6.71
CA ASN A 67 0.53 10.81 6.42
C ASN A 67 -0.98 10.60 6.55
N LEU A 68 -1.51 9.46 6.07
CA LEU A 68 -2.93 9.14 6.22
C LEU A 68 -3.33 9.07 7.69
N LYS A 69 -2.51 8.42 8.54
CA LYS A 69 -2.71 8.37 9.99
C LYS A 69 -2.75 9.78 10.59
N ALA A 70 -1.78 10.61 10.27
CA ALA A 70 -1.70 11.99 10.75
C ALA A 70 -2.92 12.83 10.31
N TYR A 71 -3.29 12.78 9.04
CA TYR A 71 -4.40 13.57 8.50
C TYR A 71 -5.75 13.17 9.10
N VAL A 72 -5.99 11.86 9.21
CA VAL A 72 -7.22 11.34 9.84
C VAL A 72 -7.27 11.73 11.31
N ALA A 73 -6.18 11.53 12.05
CA ALA A 73 -6.12 11.86 13.48
C ALA A 73 -6.32 13.36 13.71
N TYR A 74 -5.62 14.21 12.95
CA TYR A 74 -5.71 15.66 13.06
C TYR A 74 -7.14 16.13 12.77
N TYR A 75 -7.69 15.80 11.60
CA TYR A 75 -9.03 16.23 11.20
C TYR A 75 -10.11 15.75 12.18
N HIS A 76 -10.05 14.46 12.54
CA HIS A 76 -11.05 13.85 13.40
C HIS A 76 -11.04 14.44 14.82
N SER A 77 -9.83 14.66 15.37
CA SER A 77 -9.70 15.26 16.71
C SER A 77 -10.17 16.70 16.75
N GLN A 78 -9.87 17.50 15.72
CA GLN A 78 -10.33 18.90 15.63
C GLN A 78 -11.86 18.99 15.59
N LYS A 79 -12.52 18.06 14.91
CA LYS A 79 -13.97 18.11 14.72
C LYS A 79 -14.75 17.43 15.85
N TYR A 80 -14.26 16.35 16.40
CA TYR A 80 -15.01 15.46 17.30
C TYR A 80 -14.34 15.25 18.66
N GLY A 81 -13.21 15.89 18.90
CA GLY A 81 -12.40 15.71 20.09
C GLY A 81 -11.56 14.41 20.08
N PRO A 82 -10.77 14.21 21.15
CA PRO A 82 -9.77 13.14 21.21
C PRO A 82 -10.38 11.73 21.13
N THR A 83 -11.58 11.52 21.63
CA THR A 83 -12.26 10.23 21.68
C THR A 83 -13.46 10.12 20.73
N GLY A 84 -13.62 11.07 19.82
CA GLY A 84 -14.71 11.14 18.86
C GLY A 84 -14.87 9.87 18.00
N TYR A 85 -13.80 9.11 17.83
CA TYR A 85 -13.81 7.84 17.10
C TYR A 85 -14.64 6.74 17.80
N LEU A 86 -14.97 6.87 19.08
CA LEU A 86 -15.85 5.94 19.80
C LEU A 86 -17.32 6.12 19.44
N ASN A 87 -17.70 7.29 18.92
CA ASN A 87 -19.08 7.58 18.56
C ASN A 87 -19.39 7.12 17.12
N ASN A 88 -20.29 6.15 17.00
CA ASN A 88 -20.69 5.61 15.69
C ASN A 88 -21.37 6.63 14.76
N LYS A 89 -21.92 7.74 15.29
CA LYS A 89 -22.53 8.82 14.51
C LYS A 89 -21.50 9.59 13.66
N ASN A 90 -20.21 9.45 13.96
CA ASN A 90 -19.11 10.06 13.21
C ASN A 90 -18.65 9.20 12.02
N PHE A 91 -19.39 8.11 11.75
CA PHE A 91 -19.08 7.14 10.69
C PHE A 91 -20.31 6.85 9.84
N GLU A 92 -20.09 6.52 8.55
CA GLU A 92 -21.20 6.23 7.63
C GLU A 92 -21.90 4.89 7.92
N VAL A 93 -21.11 3.85 8.21
CA VAL A 93 -21.62 2.49 8.34
C VAL A 93 -21.33 1.96 9.74
N PRO A 94 -22.35 1.82 10.62
CA PRO A 94 -22.18 1.36 12.00
C PRO A 94 -21.49 -0.01 12.12
N TRP A 95 -21.76 -0.92 11.21
CA TRP A 95 -21.10 -2.23 11.18
C TRP A 95 -19.59 -2.14 10.96
N ASN A 96 -19.15 -1.27 10.04
CA ASN A 96 -17.73 -1.05 9.80
C ASN A 96 -17.06 -0.35 10.98
N HIS A 97 -17.77 0.53 11.67
CA HIS A 97 -17.31 1.15 12.91
C HIS A 97 -17.11 0.10 14.02
N ALA A 98 -18.05 -0.82 14.21
CA ALA A 98 -17.90 -1.91 15.17
C ALA A 98 -16.69 -2.83 14.84
N LYS A 99 -16.46 -3.11 13.56
CA LYS A 99 -15.26 -3.83 13.11
C LYS A 99 -13.97 -3.07 13.43
N LEU A 100 -13.96 -1.74 13.23
CA LEU A 100 -12.81 -0.90 13.57
C LEU A 100 -12.50 -0.98 15.07
N LEU A 101 -13.50 -0.83 15.95
CA LEU A 101 -13.30 -0.90 17.40
C LEU A 101 -12.80 -2.29 17.84
N ASN A 102 -13.32 -3.37 17.25
CA ASN A 102 -12.84 -4.72 17.53
C ASN A 102 -11.37 -4.91 17.06
N ALA A 103 -11.02 -4.41 15.87
CA ALA A 103 -9.66 -4.46 15.37
C ALA A 103 -8.71 -3.65 16.25
N LEU A 104 -9.14 -2.47 16.69
CA LEU A 104 -8.40 -1.62 17.62
C LEU A 104 -8.13 -2.33 18.95
N SER A 105 -9.15 -2.92 19.57
CA SER A 105 -9.00 -3.67 20.81
C SER A 105 -7.96 -4.79 20.67
N LYS A 106 -8.01 -5.55 19.57
CA LYS A 106 -7.01 -6.59 19.29
C LYS A 106 -5.61 -6.01 19.11
N SER A 107 -5.47 -4.88 18.38
CA SER A 107 -4.18 -4.24 18.15
C SER A 107 -3.57 -3.68 19.43
N LEU A 108 -4.37 -3.09 20.32
CA LEU A 108 -3.94 -2.64 21.64
C LEU A 108 -3.50 -3.83 22.51
N HIS A 109 -4.26 -4.93 22.51
CA HIS A 109 -3.88 -6.13 23.25
C HIS A 109 -2.56 -6.74 22.77
N LEU A 110 -2.32 -6.80 21.46
CA LEU A 110 -1.07 -7.28 20.88
C LEU A 110 0.13 -6.38 21.21
N ARG A 111 -0.11 -5.10 21.48
CA ARG A 111 0.90 -4.09 21.80
C ARG A 111 0.85 -3.64 23.27
N LYS A 112 0.26 -4.43 24.14
CA LYS A 112 0.07 -4.11 25.57
C LYS A 112 1.35 -3.73 26.31
N ASP A 113 2.50 -4.23 25.85
CA ASP A 113 3.81 -3.98 26.48
C ASP A 113 4.54 -2.74 25.88
N GLU A 114 3.95 -2.09 24.86
CA GLU A 114 4.50 -0.85 24.30
C GLU A 114 4.38 0.30 25.31
N PRO A 115 5.42 1.12 25.50
CA PRO A 115 5.44 2.16 26.55
C PRO A 115 4.24 3.12 26.51
N PHE A 116 3.79 3.51 25.33
CA PHE A 116 2.66 4.42 25.18
C PHE A 116 1.32 3.74 25.50
N VAL A 117 1.17 2.43 25.24
CA VAL A 117 -0.03 1.67 25.62
C VAL A 117 -0.08 1.51 27.13
N LEU A 118 1.05 1.14 27.75
CA LEU A 118 1.18 1.02 29.21
C LEU A 118 0.86 2.35 29.90
N HIS A 119 1.37 3.48 29.39
CA HIS A 119 1.06 4.80 29.94
C HIS A 119 -0.44 5.10 29.93
N HIS A 120 -1.12 4.86 28.80
CA HIS A 120 -2.56 5.06 28.72
C HIS A 120 -3.36 4.10 29.61
N HIS A 121 -2.89 2.86 29.76
CA HIS A 121 -3.53 1.90 30.65
C HIS A 121 -3.37 2.26 32.12
N ASN A 122 -2.13 2.55 32.56
CA ASN A 122 -1.82 2.75 33.98
C ASN A 122 -2.22 4.15 34.50
N ASP A 123 -2.02 5.19 33.66
CA ASP A 123 -2.10 6.58 34.11
C ASP A 123 -3.35 7.30 33.60
N LEU A 124 -3.99 6.80 32.52
CA LEU A 124 -5.07 7.49 31.80
C LEU A 124 -6.36 6.66 31.70
N ASN A 125 -6.55 5.65 32.57
CA ASN A 125 -7.76 4.81 32.65
C ASN A 125 -8.23 4.25 31.31
N ASP A 126 -7.31 3.75 30.49
CA ASP A 126 -7.58 3.21 29.15
C ASP A 126 -8.22 4.24 28.17
N ILE A 127 -8.03 5.52 28.40
CA ILE A 127 -8.46 6.56 27.46
C ILE A 127 -7.37 6.74 26.40
N TYR A 128 -7.64 6.32 25.18
CA TYR A 128 -6.74 6.44 24.05
C TYR A 128 -7.25 7.52 23.09
N PRO A 129 -6.56 8.66 22.97
CA PRO A 129 -6.91 9.67 21.97
C PRO A 129 -6.74 9.14 20.53
N VAL A 130 -7.44 9.75 19.55
CA VAL A 130 -7.39 9.33 18.15
C VAL A 130 -5.98 9.32 17.56
N TRP A 131 -5.12 10.28 17.96
CA TRP A 131 -3.71 10.29 17.51
C TRP A 131 -2.85 9.16 18.10
N VAL A 132 -3.30 8.51 19.16
CA VAL A 132 -2.67 7.29 19.70
C VAL A 132 -3.20 6.06 19.00
N ILE A 133 -4.52 5.96 18.81
CA ILE A 133 -5.11 4.76 18.22
C ILE A 133 -4.70 4.56 16.76
N VAL A 134 -4.45 5.63 16.00
CA VAL A 134 -3.99 5.48 14.62
C VAL A 134 -2.60 4.83 14.54
N GLU A 135 -1.75 4.98 15.56
CA GLU A 135 -0.41 4.36 15.59
C GLU A 135 -0.48 2.84 15.74
N VAL A 136 -1.49 2.32 16.44
CA VAL A 136 -1.68 0.87 16.57
C VAL A 136 -2.42 0.24 15.39
N LEU A 137 -3.08 1.04 14.56
CA LEU A 137 -3.76 0.54 13.37
C LEU A 137 -2.77 0.23 12.23
N SER A 138 -2.99 -0.89 11.54
CA SER A 138 -2.28 -1.20 10.30
C SER A 138 -2.72 -0.29 9.15
N PHE A 139 -1.94 -0.26 8.05
CA PHE A 139 -2.28 0.53 6.87
C PHE A 139 -3.66 0.17 6.29
N ASP A 140 -4.03 -1.11 6.27
CA ASP A 140 -5.37 -1.53 5.85
C ASP A 140 -6.45 -0.99 6.79
N GLN A 141 -6.24 -1.09 8.10
CA GLN A 141 -7.19 -0.63 9.10
C GLN A 141 -7.42 0.88 9.04
N ILE A 142 -6.35 1.70 8.90
CA ILE A 142 -6.52 3.16 8.76
C ILE A 142 -7.16 3.54 7.42
N SER A 143 -6.87 2.82 6.33
CA SER A 143 -7.54 2.98 5.04
C SER A 143 -9.05 2.69 5.14
N MET A 144 -9.43 1.63 5.86
CA MET A 144 -10.83 1.29 6.14
C MET A 144 -11.50 2.30 7.07
N MET A 145 -10.80 2.81 8.08
CA MET A 145 -11.30 3.89 8.94
C MET A 145 -11.59 5.14 8.10
N TYR A 146 -10.64 5.60 7.28
CA TYR A 146 -10.85 6.74 6.38
C TYR A 146 -12.07 6.53 5.48
N LYS A 147 -12.18 5.38 4.83
CA LYS A 147 -13.32 5.03 3.97
C LYS A 147 -14.66 5.06 4.69
N ASN A 148 -14.69 4.80 5.98
CA ASN A 148 -15.90 4.78 6.81
C ASN A 148 -16.22 6.11 7.50
N LEU A 149 -15.36 7.12 7.46
CA LEU A 149 -15.68 8.47 7.93
C LEU A 149 -16.89 9.02 7.16
N LEU A 150 -17.60 9.99 7.72
CA LEU A 150 -18.67 10.67 7.00
C LEU A 150 -18.19 11.22 5.65
N SER A 151 -19.04 11.21 4.65
CA SER A 151 -18.68 11.63 3.29
C SER A 151 -18.17 13.08 3.23
N THR A 152 -18.70 13.94 4.09
CA THR A 152 -18.26 15.33 4.27
C THR A 152 -16.83 15.41 4.78
N ASP A 153 -16.46 14.55 5.72
CA ASP A 153 -15.15 14.51 6.36
C ASP A 153 -14.08 13.97 5.39
N ARG A 154 -14.42 12.90 4.68
CA ARG A 154 -13.54 12.39 3.62
C ARG A 154 -13.29 13.43 2.54
N ALA A 155 -14.31 14.21 2.17
CA ALA A 155 -14.17 15.28 1.19
C ALA A 155 -13.32 16.45 1.71
N ALA A 156 -13.45 16.78 3.01
CA ALA A 156 -12.63 17.82 3.63
C ALA A 156 -11.15 17.38 3.69
N ILE A 157 -10.87 16.17 4.17
CA ILE A 157 -9.51 15.61 4.21
C ILE A 157 -8.89 15.56 2.80
N ALA A 158 -9.66 15.09 1.80
CA ALA A 158 -9.17 15.01 0.43
C ALA A 158 -8.77 16.38 -0.13
N ARG A 159 -9.54 17.42 0.17
CA ARG A 159 -9.26 18.78 -0.27
C ARG A 159 -8.11 19.42 0.49
N GLU A 160 -8.13 19.33 1.81
CA GLU A 160 -7.19 20.02 2.70
C GLU A 160 -5.78 19.47 2.60
N PHE A 161 -5.63 18.13 2.65
CA PHE A 161 -4.31 17.50 2.73
C PHE A 161 -3.76 16.98 1.41
N TYR A 162 -4.63 16.65 0.46
CA TYR A 162 -4.21 16.12 -0.83
C TYR A 162 -4.43 17.09 -2.00
N GLY A 163 -5.16 18.19 -1.79
CA GLY A 163 -5.53 19.13 -2.86
C GLY A 163 -6.45 18.51 -3.92
N ILE A 164 -7.14 17.41 -3.59
CA ILE A 164 -7.95 16.63 -4.52
C ILE A 164 -9.43 16.83 -4.20
N PRO A 165 -10.24 17.34 -5.15
CA PRO A 165 -11.64 17.69 -4.89
C PRO A 165 -12.54 16.45 -4.67
N SER A 166 -12.16 15.29 -5.18
CA SER A 166 -12.97 14.09 -5.10
C SER A 166 -12.44 13.06 -4.12
N ARG A 167 -13.14 12.88 -2.98
CA ARG A 167 -12.84 11.85 -1.99
C ARG A 167 -12.76 10.43 -2.57
N LYS A 168 -13.49 10.15 -3.66
CA LYS A 168 -13.51 8.83 -4.30
C LYS A 168 -12.16 8.42 -4.88
N TYR A 169 -11.29 9.38 -5.22
CA TYR A 169 -9.92 9.09 -5.62
C TYR A 169 -9.09 8.67 -4.40
N ILE A 170 -9.13 9.42 -3.31
CA ILE A 170 -8.37 9.10 -2.10
C ILE A 170 -8.80 7.74 -1.53
N GLU A 171 -10.11 7.46 -1.47
CA GLU A 171 -10.63 6.15 -1.03
C GLU A 171 -10.09 4.98 -1.87
N ASN A 172 -10.03 5.15 -3.19
CA ASN A 172 -9.52 4.12 -4.08
C ASN A 172 -7.99 4.03 -4.02
N TRP A 173 -7.30 5.16 -4.06
CA TRP A 173 -5.84 5.20 -4.10
C TRP A 173 -5.21 4.71 -2.80
N THR A 174 -5.79 5.02 -1.63
CA THR A 174 -5.32 4.47 -0.36
C THR A 174 -5.46 2.94 -0.33
N HIS A 175 -6.55 2.39 -0.86
CA HIS A 175 -6.70 0.95 -0.97
C HIS A 175 -5.71 0.34 -1.98
N CYS A 176 -5.47 1.00 -3.12
CA CYS A 176 -4.42 0.60 -4.06
C CYS A 176 -3.02 0.61 -3.41
N ALA A 177 -2.72 1.64 -2.61
CA ALA A 177 -1.45 1.72 -1.89
C ALA A 177 -1.29 0.60 -0.85
N VAL A 178 -2.36 0.23 -0.14
CA VAL A 178 -2.37 -0.95 0.76
C VAL A 178 -2.04 -2.23 -0.02
N VAL A 179 -2.67 -2.44 -1.17
CA VAL A 179 -2.42 -3.62 -2.03
C VAL A 179 -0.98 -3.62 -2.54
N ALA A 180 -0.48 -2.47 -3.04
CA ALA A 180 0.89 -2.33 -3.50
C ALA A 180 1.91 -2.62 -2.39
N ARG A 181 1.68 -2.06 -1.17
CA ARG A 181 2.51 -2.32 0.00
C ARG A 181 2.55 -3.82 0.35
N ASN A 182 1.40 -4.49 0.30
CA ASN A 182 1.33 -5.91 0.61
C ASN A 182 2.06 -6.75 -0.45
N ILE A 183 1.93 -6.42 -1.75
CA ILE A 183 2.70 -7.06 -2.82
C ILE A 183 4.21 -6.89 -2.56
N ALA A 184 4.65 -5.67 -2.26
CA ALA A 184 6.06 -5.36 -2.01
C ALA A 184 6.59 -6.07 -0.76
N ALA A 185 5.89 -5.96 0.37
CA ALA A 185 6.31 -6.51 1.66
C ALA A 185 6.38 -8.05 1.67
N HIS A 186 5.49 -8.72 0.93
CA HIS A 186 5.51 -10.19 0.81
C HIS A 186 6.42 -10.69 -0.33
N GLY A 187 7.18 -9.80 -0.97
CA GLY A 187 8.08 -10.14 -2.07
C GLY A 187 7.36 -10.71 -3.29
N ALA A 188 6.06 -10.40 -3.46
CA ALA A 188 5.31 -10.82 -4.63
C ALA A 188 5.69 -9.92 -5.83
N ARG A 189 5.65 -10.51 -7.03
CA ARG A 189 6.13 -9.88 -8.26
C ARG A 189 5.22 -8.74 -8.74
N PHE A 190 5.81 -7.58 -9.08
CA PHE A 190 5.19 -6.52 -9.88
C PHE A 190 5.47 -6.71 -11.37
N TYR A 191 6.70 -7.10 -11.71
CA TYR A 191 7.13 -7.30 -13.08
C TYR A 191 6.19 -8.26 -13.82
N HIS A 192 5.76 -7.85 -15.01
CA HIS A 192 4.85 -8.61 -15.89
C HIS A 192 3.61 -9.17 -15.16
N ARG A 193 3.11 -8.46 -14.14
CA ARG A 193 1.87 -8.85 -13.47
C ARG A 193 0.68 -8.52 -14.36
N PRO A 194 -0.14 -9.49 -14.75
CA PRO A 194 -1.18 -9.25 -15.76
C PRO A 194 -2.27 -8.32 -15.22
N ARG A 195 -2.60 -8.44 -13.93
CA ARG A 195 -3.66 -7.65 -13.30
C ARG A 195 -3.45 -7.52 -11.79
N ILE A 196 -3.68 -6.31 -11.28
CA ILE A 196 -3.75 -6.02 -9.84
C ILE A 196 -5.16 -5.49 -9.54
N ASN A 197 -5.78 -5.97 -8.46
CA ASN A 197 -7.11 -5.53 -8.02
C ASN A 197 -7.04 -4.89 -6.62
N PRO A 198 -7.91 -3.89 -6.34
CA PRO A 198 -8.83 -3.26 -7.29
C PRO A 198 -8.10 -2.38 -8.30
N PRO A 199 -8.73 -2.03 -9.44
CA PRO A 199 -8.13 -1.09 -10.40
C PRO A 199 -8.00 0.30 -9.76
N ALA A 200 -6.87 0.95 -9.99
CA ALA A 200 -6.67 2.35 -9.62
C ALA A 200 -7.58 3.23 -10.49
N LYS A 201 -8.25 4.20 -9.87
CA LYS A 201 -9.00 5.22 -10.60
C LYS A 201 -8.03 6.20 -11.24
N LEU A 202 -8.07 6.29 -12.56
CA LEU A 202 -7.19 7.13 -13.36
C LEU A 202 -8.00 8.11 -14.21
N PRO A 203 -7.37 9.18 -14.73
CA PRO A 203 -7.95 10.02 -15.78
C PRO A 203 -8.34 9.16 -16.99
N LYS A 204 -9.37 9.59 -17.73
CA LYS A 204 -9.91 8.83 -18.89
C LYS A 204 -8.84 8.47 -19.93
N SER A 205 -7.86 9.36 -20.16
CA SER A 205 -6.80 9.18 -21.15
C SER A 205 -5.81 8.03 -20.82
N ILE A 206 -5.75 7.59 -19.57
CA ILE A 206 -4.83 6.53 -19.10
C ILE A 206 -5.55 5.44 -18.31
N ASN A 207 -6.88 5.37 -18.40
CA ASN A 207 -7.70 4.47 -17.59
C ASN A 207 -7.39 2.97 -17.79
N ASP A 208 -6.89 2.59 -18.97
CA ASP A 208 -6.52 1.20 -19.30
C ASP A 208 -5.37 0.66 -18.45
N TYR A 209 -4.59 1.55 -17.83
CA TYR A 209 -3.50 1.18 -16.92
C TYR A 209 -3.95 0.97 -15.47
N GLY A 210 -5.22 1.14 -15.14
CA GLY A 210 -5.72 1.05 -13.77
C GLY A 210 -5.41 -0.26 -13.06
N THR A 211 -5.35 -1.38 -13.79
CA THR A 211 -5.01 -2.71 -13.23
C THR A 211 -3.53 -3.07 -13.36
N LYS A 212 -2.72 -2.20 -13.94
CA LYS A 212 -1.28 -2.41 -14.16
C LYS A 212 -0.45 -1.76 -13.03
N PRO A 213 0.81 -2.15 -12.85
CA PRO A 213 1.70 -1.52 -11.87
C PRO A 213 1.73 0.00 -11.98
N PHE A 214 1.71 0.55 -13.21
CA PHE A 214 1.64 2.00 -13.45
C PHE A 214 0.47 2.68 -12.73
N GLY A 215 -0.74 2.09 -12.75
CA GLY A 215 -1.90 2.66 -12.06
C GLY A 215 -1.70 2.78 -10.54
N PHE A 216 -0.99 1.83 -9.95
CA PHE A 216 -0.66 1.83 -8.53
C PHE A 216 0.43 2.85 -8.19
N ILE A 217 1.46 2.98 -9.05
CA ILE A 217 2.48 4.03 -8.93
C ILE A 217 1.84 5.43 -9.04
N TYR A 218 0.93 5.62 -9.98
CA TYR A 218 0.17 6.86 -10.14
C TYR A 218 -0.63 7.18 -8.86
N ALA A 219 -1.33 6.20 -8.30
CA ALA A 219 -2.09 6.38 -7.06
C ALA A 219 -1.18 6.78 -5.88
N ILE A 220 -0.05 6.08 -5.69
CA ILE A 220 0.94 6.37 -4.65
C ILE A 220 1.51 7.78 -4.83
N TYR A 221 1.90 8.16 -6.05
CA TYR A 221 2.41 9.50 -6.36
C TYR A 221 1.48 10.60 -5.91
N HIS A 222 0.17 10.46 -6.17
CA HIS A 222 -0.82 11.46 -5.78
C HIS A 222 -1.14 11.46 -4.28
N LEU A 223 -0.88 10.37 -3.58
CA LEU A 223 -1.02 10.29 -2.11
C LEU A 223 0.21 10.82 -1.38
N LEU A 224 1.37 10.87 -2.03
CA LEU A 224 2.58 11.43 -1.44
C LEU A 224 2.48 12.95 -1.26
N PRO A 225 3.06 13.49 -0.18
CA PRO A 225 3.23 14.93 -0.04
C PRO A 225 4.12 15.47 -1.17
N THR A 226 3.88 16.71 -1.58
CA THR A 226 4.59 17.34 -2.70
C THR A 226 6.11 17.27 -2.55
N SER A 227 6.61 17.41 -1.32
CA SER A 227 8.05 17.32 -1.01
C SER A 227 8.69 15.97 -1.32
N SER A 228 7.91 14.88 -1.34
CA SER A 228 8.42 13.52 -1.58
C SER A 228 8.23 13.04 -3.02
N ARG A 229 7.47 13.75 -3.83
CA ARG A 229 7.08 13.30 -5.19
C ARG A 229 8.27 13.24 -6.14
N THR A 230 9.11 14.25 -6.14
CA THR A 230 10.29 14.30 -7.03
C THR A 230 11.22 13.13 -6.74
N GLN A 231 11.57 12.90 -5.47
CA GLN A 231 12.44 11.79 -5.10
C GLN A 231 11.81 10.43 -5.46
N PHE A 232 10.51 10.27 -5.25
CA PHE A 232 9.81 9.04 -5.65
C PHE A 232 9.91 8.77 -7.15
N VAL A 233 9.71 9.80 -7.98
CA VAL A 233 9.83 9.67 -9.46
C VAL A 233 11.27 9.32 -9.84
N THR A 234 12.26 10.00 -9.26
CA THR A 234 13.68 9.70 -9.49
C THR A 234 14.01 8.26 -9.13
N ASN A 235 13.62 7.81 -7.94
CA ASN A 235 13.88 6.43 -7.49
C ASN A 235 13.21 5.38 -8.40
N ILE A 236 12.01 5.67 -8.94
CA ILE A 236 11.34 4.80 -9.91
C ILE A 236 12.14 4.76 -11.23
N GLN A 237 12.64 5.91 -11.71
CA GLN A 237 13.43 5.98 -12.94
C GLN A 237 14.73 5.20 -12.80
N GLU A 238 15.45 5.36 -11.70
CA GLU A 238 16.69 4.63 -11.39
C GLU A 238 16.51 3.10 -11.38
N CYS A 239 15.30 2.59 -11.23
CA CYS A 239 15.06 1.15 -11.38
C CYS A 239 15.13 0.67 -12.84
N PHE A 240 15.06 1.58 -13.82
CA PHE A 240 15.07 1.25 -15.26
C PHE A 240 16.44 1.50 -15.93
N ASP A 241 17.36 2.12 -15.21
CA ASP A 241 18.76 2.36 -15.62
C ASP A 241 19.66 1.17 -15.23
#